data_9a3c3b86a8ce4acd06786b890b10fefc
#
_entry.id   9a3c3b86a8ce4acd06786b890b10fefc
#
_cell.length_a   1.000
_cell.length_b   1.000
_cell.length_c   1.000
_cell.angle_alpha   90.00
_cell.angle_beta   90.00
_cell.angle_gamma   90.00
#
_symmetry.space_group_name_H-M   'P 1'
#
loop_
_entity.id
_entity.type
_entity.pdbx_description
1 polymer ?
#
loop_
_entity_poly.entity_id
_entity_poly.type
_entity_poly.pdbx_seq_one_letter_code
_entity_poly.pdbx_strand_id
1 'polypeptide(L)'
;MSNKNQPKESNKYGSRLREMTAVLRKHGITGGLTPEKLRLILEDLGPTYIKLGQIMSLHSDILPKSYCEELMRLHSEVTPMPFEQVAEVIRKSYGYEWNEVFQSIDVHPLGSASIAQVHRAVLKTGEDVVVKVQRQGIYKVMSRDISLLHKAAKLVPPGTIKDMVDINMVLDELWTVTQQEMNFLLEAASMEEFAQRNQDVAFVTTPRLYREYTTNHVLVM
;
A
#
# COMPACT_ATOMS: atom_id res chain seq x y z
N MET A 1 -7.40 -37.28 12.50
CA MET A 1 -8.29 -36.71 11.45
C MET A 1 -7.52 -35.62 10.75
N SER A 2 -7.15 -35.88 9.51
CA SER A 2 -6.19 -35.12 8.72
C SER A 2 -6.83 -33.84 8.18
N ASN A 3 -6.22 -32.68 8.45
CA ASN A 3 -6.69 -31.36 8.02
C ASN A 3 -6.33 -31.14 6.52
N LYS A 4 -7.23 -31.56 5.63
CA LYS A 4 -7.14 -31.31 4.18
C LYS A 4 -8.02 -30.10 3.85
N ASN A 5 -7.48 -28.89 3.83
CA ASN A 5 -8.01 -27.77 3.02
C ASN A 5 -7.18 -26.49 3.24
N GLN A 6 -5.86 -26.55 2.96
CA GLN A 6 -5.14 -25.32 2.56
C GLN A 6 -4.85 -25.45 1.06
N PRO A 7 -5.31 -24.51 0.22
CA PRO A 7 -4.91 -24.48 -1.19
C PRO A 7 -3.39 -24.29 -1.25
N LYS A 8 -2.69 -25.22 -1.93
CA LYS A 8 -1.24 -25.23 -2.07
C LYS A 8 -0.76 -23.86 -2.59
N GLU A 9 0.24 -23.28 -1.98
CA GLU A 9 0.83 -21.97 -2.36
C GLU A 9 1.18 -21.89 -3.86
N SER A 10 1.62 -23.00 -4.46
CA SER A 10 1.89 -23.08 -5.91
C SER A 10 0.71 -22.65 -6.80
N ASN A 11 -0.54 -22.87 -6.36
CA ASN A 11 -1.73 -22.51 -7.13
C ASN A 11 -1.98 -20.99 -7.10
N LYS A 12 -1.59 -20.29 -6.04
CA LYS A 12 -1.75 -18.83 -5.89
C LYS A 12 -0.76 -18.05 -6.76
N TYR A 13 0.48 -18.53 -6.89
CA TYR A 13 1.47 -17.93 -7.79
C TYR A 13 1.06 -18.08 -9.27
N GLY A 14 0.61 -19.26 -9.66
CA GLY A 14 0.14 -19.52 -11.04
C GLY A 14 -1.09 -18.67 -11.43
N SER A 15 -2.00 -18.40 -10.48
CA SER A 15 -3.12 -17.51 -10.69
C SER A 15 -2.67 -16.06 -10.91
N ARG A 16 -1.76 -15.55 -10.09
CA ARG A 16 -1.26 -14.18 -10.20
C ARG A 16 -0.46 -13.94 -11.48
N LEU A 17 0.36 -14.90 -11.90
CA LEU A 17 1.08 -14.83 -13.18
C LEU A 17 0.13 -14.77 -14.39
N ARG A 18 -0.98 -15.51 -14.35
CA ARG A 18 -2.02 -15.45 -15.40
C ARG A 18 -2.69 -14.08 -15.44
N GLU A 19 -3.02 -13.51 -14.29
CA GLU A 19 -3.56 -12.16 -14.16
C GLU A 19 -2.60 -11.11 -14.74
N MET A 20 -1.33 -11.14 -14.34
CA MET A 20 -0.29 -10.25 -14.89
C MET A 20 -0.18 -10.38 -16.42
N THR A 21 -0.16 -11.61 -16.93
CA THR A 21 -0.10 -11.86 -18.38
C THR A 21 -1.35 -11.31 -19.09
N ALA A 22 -2.52 -11.42 -18.47
CA ALA A 22 -3.77 -10.88 -19.03
C ALA A 22 -3.73 -9.34 -19.10
N VAL A 23 -3.23 -8.69 -18.06
CA VAL A 23 -3.05 -7.22 -18.04
C VAL A 23 -2.07 -6.78 -19.15
N LEU A 24 -0.91 -7.43 -19.27
CA LEU A 24 0.08 -7.11 -20.30
C LEU A 24 -0.50 -7.27 -21.73
N ARG A 25 -1.30 -8.31 -21.95
CA ARG A 25 -2.00 -8.52 -23.24
C ARG A 25 -3.06 -7.45 -23.49
N LYS A 26 -3.85 -7.09 -22.47
CA LYS A 26 -4.88 -6.04 -22.55
C LYS A 26 -4.29 -4.72 -23.04
N HIS A 27 -3.10 -4.36 -22.56
CA HIS A 27 -2.43 -3.11 -22.95
C HIS A 27 -1.52 -3.23 -24.18
N GLY A 28 -1.49 -4.40 -24.85
CA GLY A 28 -0.79 -4.59 -26.11
C GLY A 28 0.71 -4.29 -26.02
N ILE A 29 1.40 -4.87 -25.02
CA ILE A 29 2.82 -4.62 -24.77
C ILE A 29 3.72 -4.99 -25.96
N THR A 30 3.29 -5.92 -26.83
CA THR A 30 4.03 -6.33 -28.03
C THR A 30 4.16 -5.22 -29.08
N GLY A 31 3.31 -4.20 -29.04
CA GLY A 31 3.37 -3.00 -29.88
C GLY A 31 4.22 -1.86 -29.32
N GLY A 32 5.06 -2.14 -28.32
CA GLY A 32 5.89 -1.17 -27.61
C GLY A 32 5.25 -0.66 -26.31
N LEU A 33 6.11 -0.30 -25.37
CA LEU A 33 5.73 0.24 -24.09
C LEU A 33 5.82 1.77 -24.13
N THR A 34 4.66 2.45 -24.12
CA THR A 34 4.61 3.92 -24.00
C THR A 34 4.48 4.31 -22.53
N PRO A 35 4.81 5.57 -22.13
CA PRO A 35 4.63 6.04 -20.75
C PRO A 35 3.21 5.80 -20.23
N GLU A 36 2.19 6.16 -21.02
CA GLU A 36 0.78 5.97 -20.66
C GLU A 36 0.42 4.49 -20.46
N LYS A 37 0.87 3.62 -21.40
CA LYS A 37 0.65 2.17 -21.25
C LYS A 37 1.29 1.63 -19.98
N LEU A 38 2.50 2.08 -19.65
CA LEU A 38 3.16 1.67 -18.40
C LEU A 38 2.32 2.05 -17.19
N ARG A 39 1.84 3.29 -17.11
CA ARG A 39 0.97 3.74 -16.01
C ARG A 39 -0.29 2.87 -15.89
N LEU A 40 -1.01 2.67 -16.98
CA LEU A 40 -2.24 1.86 -17.00
C LEU A 40 -2.00 0.39 -16.61
N ILE A 41 -0.86 -0.18 -17.02
CA ILE A 41 -0.46 -1.53 -16.60
C ILE A 41 -0.25 -1.59 -15.08
N LEU A 42 0.46 -0.61 -14.51
CA LEU A 42 0.72 -0.57 -13.06
C LEU A 42 -0.57 -0.37 -12.26
N GLU A 43 -1.49 0.45 -12.74
CA GLU A 43 -2.83 0.64 -12.13
C GLU A 43 -3.63 -0.67 -12.14
N ASP A 44 -3.72 -1.35 -13.27
CA ASP A 44 -4.44 -2.63 -13.40
C ASP A 44 -3.80 -3.76 -12.59
N LEU A 45 -2.48 -3.76 -12.41
CA LEU A 45 -1.76 -4.73 -11.59
C LEU A 45 -1.95 -4.50 -10.09
N GLY A 46 -2.31 -3.29 -9.68
CA GLY A 46 -2.74 -2.95 -8.33
C GLY A 46 -1.65 -2.43 -7.39
N PRO A 47 -1.89 -2.47 -6.07
CA PRO A 47 -1.19 -1.66 -5.07
C PRO A 47 0.34 -1.74 -5.09
N THR A 48 0.90 -2.95 -5.24
CA THR A 48 2.36 -3.19 -5.29
C THR A 48 2.99 -2.45 -6.47
N TYR A 49 2.34 -2.52 -7.62
CA TYR A 49 2.85 -1.94 -8.87
C TYR A 49 2.62 -0.44 -8.94
N ILE A 50 1.52 0.05 -8.37
CA ILE A 50 1.28 1.50 -8.18
C ILE A 50 2.40 2.08 -7.31
N LYS A 51 2.74 1.43 -6.19
CA LYS A 51 3.82 1.87 -5.31
C LYS A 51 5.18 1.85 -6.00
N LEU A 52 5.47 0.78 -6.75
CA LEU A 52 6.68 0.68 -7.57
C LEU A 52 6.77 1.85 -8.55
N GLY A 53 5.69 2.13 -9.29
CA GLY A 53 5.65 3.25 -10.24
C GLY A 53 5.82 4.62 -9.58
N GLN A 54 5.26 4.82 -8.40
CA GLN A 54 5.45 6.05 -7.62
C GLN A 54 6.92 6.25 -7.22
N ILE A 55 7.61 5.21 -6.77
CA ILE A 55 9.05 5.28 -6.49
C ILE A 55 9.82 5.56 -7.77
N MET A 56 9.55 4.83 -8.84
CA MET A 56 10.22 5.01 -10.13
C MET A 56 10.00 6.41 -10.73
N SER A 57 8.88 7.07 -10.46
CA SER A 57 8.60 8.44 -10.93
C SER A 57 9.61 9.49 -10.43
N LEU A 58 10.29 9.22 -9.32
CA LEU A 58 11.29 10.09 -8.71
C LEU A 58 12.70 9.86 -9.27
N HIS A 59 12.90 8.81 -10.09
CA HIS A 59 14.19 8.36 -10.60
C HIS A 59 14.37 8.70 -12.09
N SER A 60 14.56 10.00 -12.38
CA SER A 60 14.86 10.48 -13.74
C SER A 60 16.27 10.12 -14.23
N ASP A 61 17.12 9.62 -13.34
CA ASP A 61 18.41 9.02 -13.61
C ASP A 61 18.32 7.62 -14.24
N ILE A 62 17.18 6.92 -14.01
CA ILE A 62 16.93 5.56 -14.47
C ILE A 62 15.95 5.55 -15.66
N LEU A 63 14.90 6.40 -15.59
CA LEU A 63 13.83 6.44 -16.58
C LEU A 63 13.84 7.75 -17.37
N PRO A 64 13.48 7.70 -18.66
CA PRO A 64 13.27 8.93 -19.44
C PRO A 64 12.23 9.82 -18.78
N LYS A 65 12.45 11.15 -18.84
CA LYS A 65 11.60 12.15 -18.17
C LYS A 65 10.10 11.98 -18.47
N SER A 66 9.75 11.64 -19.72
CA SER A 66 8.35 11.39 -20.11
C SER A 66 7.68 10.24 -19.35
N TYR A 67 8.45 9.21 -18.98
CA TYR A 67 7.94 8.12 -18.14
C TYR A 67 7.75 8.57 -16.70
N CYS A 68 8.71 9.30 -16.14
CA CYS A 68 8.58 9.85 -14.79
C CYS A 68 7.36 10.75 -14.66
N GLU A 69 7.15 11.68 -15.62
CA GLU A 69 6.01 12.61 -15.64
C GLU A 69 4.66 11.86 -15.72
N GLU A 70 4.59 10.77 -16.49
CA GLU A 70 3.37 9.98 -16.58
C GLU A 70 3.15 9.14 -15.32
N LEU A 71 4.20 8.57 -14.73
CA LEU A 71 4.12 7.81 -13.48
C LEU A 71 3.74 8.68 -12.26
N MET A 72 4.08 9.99 -12.26
CA MET A 72 3.58 10.92 -11.24
C MET A 72 2.06 11.05 -11.23
N ARG A 73 1.37 10.67 -12.32
CA ARG A 73 -0.09 10.64 -12.41
C ARG A 73 -0.72 9.37 -11.82
N LEU A 74 0.10 8.42 -11.35
CA LEU A 74 -0.42 7.24 -10.66
C LEU A 74 -1.21 7.66 -9.44
N HIS A 75 -2.52 7.54 -9.54
CA HIS A 75 -3.41 7.86 -8.45
C HIS A 75 -3.31 6.83 -7.34
N SER A 76 -3.20 7.32 -6.12
CA SER A 76 -3.25 6.47 -4.94
C SER A 76 -4.67 6.03 -4.59
N GLU A 77 -5.69 6.58 -5.27
CA GLU A 77 -7.08 6.24 -5.03
C GLU A 77 -7.39 4.83 -5.55
N VAL A 78 -7.68 3.96 -4.62
CA VAL A 78 -8.06 2.57 -4.86
C VAL A 78 -9.50 2.39 -4.42
N THR A 79 -10.25 1.52 -5.12
CA THR A 79 -11.63 1.17 -4.71
C THR A 79 -11.70 0.89 -3.21
N PRO A 80 -12.58 1.57 -2.47
CA PRO A 80 -12.70 1.37 -1.03
C PRO A 80 -13.01 -0.08 -0.66
N MET A 81 -12.47 -0.53 0.48
CA MET A 81 -12.93 -1.77 1.11
C MET A 81 -14.37 -1.61 1.59
N PRO A 82 -15.20 -2.65 1.49
CA PRO A 82 -16.47 -2.70 2.21
C PRO A 82 -16.27 -2.47 3.72
N PHE A 83 -17.22 -1.80 4.36
CA PHE A 83 -17.12 -1.46 5.78
C PHE A 83 -16.97 -2.70 6.68
N GLU A 84 -17.54 -3.83 6.30
CA GLU A 84 -17.40 -5.10 7.02
C GLU A 84 -15.93 -5.55 7.11
N GLN A 85 -15.13 -5.29 6.07
CA GLN A 85 -13.69 -5.57 6.10
C GLN A 85 -12.93 -4.60 7.00
N VAL A 86 -13.36 -3.34 7.04
CA VAL A 86 -12.82 -2.32 7.98
C VAL A 86 -13.07 -2.75 9.42
N ALA A 87 -14.32 -3.07 9.74
CA ALA A 87 -14.72 -3.56 11.06
C ALA A 87 -13.92 -4.82 11.47
N GLU A 88 -13.71 -5.75 10.53
CA GLU A 88 -12.95 -6.98 10.78
C GLU A 88 -11.46 -6.70 11.08
N VAL A 89 -10.84 -5.71 10.39
CA VAL A 89 -9.45 -5.29 10.69
C VAL A 89 -9.37 -4.67 12.07
N ILE A 90 -10.31 -3.79 12.42
CA ILE A 90 -10.37 -3.17 13.76
C ILE A 90 -10.56 -4.25 14.82
N ARG A 91 -11.52 -5.16 14.63
CA ARG A 91 -11.78 -6.28 15.56
C ARG A 91 -10.55 -7.16 15.78
N LYS A 92 -9.82 -7.49 14.72
CA LYS A 92 -8.57 -8.28 14.84
C LYS A 92 -7.45 -7.53 15.51
N SER A 93 -7.39 -6.21 15.33
CA SER A 93 -6.36 -5.37 15.95
C SER A 93 -6.59 -5.12 17.44
N TYR A 94 -7.83 -4.97 17.84
CA TYR A 94 -8.20 -4.65 19.21
C TYR A 94 -8.54 -5.90 20.05
N GLY A 95 -9.01 -6.97 19.41
CA GLY A 95 -9.52 -8.16 20.10
C GLY A 95 -11.00 -8.04 20.49
N TYR A 96 -11.65 -6.92 20.18
CA TYR A 96 -13.06 -6.63 20.44
C TYR A 96 -13.66 -5.83 19.29
N GLU A 97 -14.99 -5.63 19.29
CA GLU A 97 -15.70 -4.94 18.20
C GLU A 97 -15.41 -3.43 18.22
N TRP A 98 -15.46 -2.80 17.04
CA TRP A 98 -15.17 -1.37 16.88
C TRP A 98 -16.07 -0.47 17.75
N ASN A 99 -17.32 -0.87 18.01
CA ASN A 99 -18.28 -0.13 18.81
C ASN A 99 -17.95 -0.13 20.32
N GLU A 100 -16.93 -0.84 20.77
CA GLU A 100 -16.41 -0.71 22.13
C GLU A 100 -15.58 0.57 22.33
N VAL A 101 -15.00 1.11 21.26
CA VAL A 101 -14.17 2.32 21.25
C VAL A 101 -14.90 3.51 20.63
N PHE A 102 -15.55 3.28 19.51
CA PHE A 102 -16.19 4.34 18.74
C PHE A 102 -17.71 4.36 18.98
N GLN A 103 -18.26 5.57 19.13
CA GLN A 103 -19.70 5.80 19.10
C GLN A 103 -20.23 5.59 17.68
N SER A 104 -19.48 6.08 16.69
CA SER A 104 -19.80 5.90 15.27
C SER A 104 -18.53 5.91 14.40
N ILE A 105 -18.59 5.20 13.27
CA ILE A 105 -17.61 5.31 12.18
C ILE A 105 -18.43 5.51 10.90
N ASP A 106 -18.07 6.52 10.09
CA ASP A 106 -18.69 6.72 8.79
C ASP A 106 -18.36 5.54 7.86
N VAL A 107 -19.38 4.94 7.26
CA VAL A 107 -19.20 3.81 6.34
C VAL A 107 -18.51 4.22 5.04
N HIS A 108 -18.62 5.52 4.66
CA HIS A 108 -17.94 6.07 3.50
C HIS A 108 -16.57 6.63 3.91
N PRO A 109 -15.47 6.15 3.32
CA PRO A 109 -14.15 6.66 3.66
C PRO A 109 -13.97 8.09 3.16
N LEU A 110 -13.20 8.88 3.91
CA LEU A 110 -12.69 10.19 3.47
C LEU A 110 -11.67 10.05 2.34
N GLY A 111 -10.95 8.94 2.32
CA GLY A 111 -9.97 8.63 1.30
C GLY A 111 -9.59 7.15 1.35
N SER A 112 -9.21 6.61 0.20
CA SER A 112 -8.83 5.20 0.04
C SER A 112 -7.58 5.10 -0.80
N ALA A 113 -6.49 4.63 -0.20
CA ALA A 113 -5.18 4.51 -0.82
C ALA A 113 -4.77 3.04 -0.99
N SER A 114 -3.58 2.81 -1.56
CA SER A 114 -3.06 1.47 -1.87
C SER A 114 -2.93 0.56 -0.65
N ILE A 115 -2.58 1.10 0.51
CA ILE A 115 -2.29 0.34 1.74
C ILE A 115 -3.43 0.45 2.76
N ALA A 116 -4.14 1.57 2.79
CA ALA A 116 -5.13 1.89 3.83
C ALA A 116 -6.28 2.73 3.30
N GLN A 117 -7.32 2.85 4.10
CA GLN A 117 -8.36 3.87 3.93
C GLN A 117 -8.65 4.57 5.26
N VAL A 118 -9.18 5.79 5.17
CA VAL A 118 -9.42 6.68 6.29
C VAL A 118 -10.90 6.95 6.42
N HIS A 119 -11.43 6.82 7.63
CA HIS A 119 -12.82 7.09 7.95
C HIS A 119 -12.94 8.19 9.00
N ARG A 120 -13.99 8.98 8.92
CA ARG A 120 -14.42 9.83 10.02
C ARG A 120 -15.06 8.98 11.10
N ALA A 121 -14.79 9.29 12.36
CA ALA A 121 -15.36 8.58 13.51
C ALA A 121 -15.57 9.52 14.69
N VAL A 122 -16.38 9.07 15.64
CA VAL A 122 -16.56 9.72 16.94
C VAL A 122 -16.19 8.69 18.02
N LEU A 123 -15.31 9.03 18.92
CA LEU A 123 -14.99 8.19 20.07
C LEU A 123 -16.17 8.14 21.07
N LYS A 124 -16.24 7.11 21.90
CA LYS A 124 -17.23 7.04 22.97
C LYS A 124 -17.08 8.17 24.00
N THR A 125 -15.92 8.75 24.08
CA THR A 125 -15.59 9.93 24.90
C THR A 125 -16.07 11.25 24.28
N GLY A 126 -16.53 11.21 23.01
CA GLY A 126 -17.19 12.33 22.32
C GLY A 126 -16.30 13.09 21.33
N GLU A 127 -15.02 12.74 21.20
CA GLU A 127 -14.11 13.44 20.28
C GLU A 127 -14.33 13.00 18.84
N ASP A 128 -14.34 13.98 17.92
CA ASP A 128 -14.25 13.76 16.49
C ASP A 128 -12.82 13.34 16.13
N VAL A 129 -12.69 12.21 15.43
CA VAL A 129 -11.40 11.64 15.03
C VAL A 129 -11.45 11.12 13.59
N VAL A 130 -10.28 10.88 13.03
CA VAL A 130 -10.14 10.05 11.83
C VAL A 130 -9.48 8.73 12.21
N VAL A 131 -9.96 7.66 11.59
CA VAL A 131 -9.45 6.30 11.78
C VAL A 131 -8.88 5.82 10.45
N LYS A 132 -7.56 5.65 10.42
CA LYS A 132 -6.86 5.05 9.28
C LYS A 132 -6.77 3.54 9.51
N VAL A 133 -7.32 2.77 8.58
CA VAL A 133 -7.41 1.30 8.70
C VAL A 133 -6.67 0.66 7.55
N GLN A 134 -5.76 -0.25 7.86
CA GLN A 134 -4.98 -0.97 6.87
C GLN A 134 -5.89 -1.89 6.03
N ARG A 135 -5.58 -2.02 4.75
CA ARG A 135 -6.31 -2.95 3.87
C ARG A 135 -6.11 -4.39 4.29
N GLN A 136 -7.23 -5.10 4.37
CA GLN A 136 -7.20 -6.51 4.75
C GLN A 136 -6.34 -7.33 3.79
N GLY A 137 -5.34 -8.04 4.35
CA GLY A 137 -4.48 -8.95 3.60
C GLY A 137 -3.44 -8.28 2.69
N ILE A 138 -3.27 -6.95 2.73
CA ILE A 138 -2.34 -6.21 1.88
C ILE A 138 -0.90 -6.72 2.00
N TYR A 139 -0.44 -7.06 3.19
CA TYR A 139 0.89 -7.64 3.39
C TYR A 139 1.12 -8.90 2.54
N LYS A 140 0.13 -9.81 2.51
CA LYS A 140 0.21 -11.06 1.72
C LYS A 140 0.20 -10.80 0.21
N VAL A 141 -0.54 -9.79 -0.23
CA VAL A 141 -0.59 -9.40 -1.64
C VAL A 141 0.77 -8.85 -2.05
N MET A 142 1.27 -7.85 -1.33
CA MET A 142 2.52 -7.16 -1.68
C MET A 142 3.75 -8.08 -1.55
N SER A 143 3.87 -8.88 -0.50
CA SER A 143 4.98 -9.83 -0.34
C SER A 143 5.02 -10.88 -1.46
N ARG A 144 3.86 -11.36 -1.90
CA ARG A 144 3.76 -12.28 -3.04
C ARG A 144 4.20 -11.61 -4.33
N ASP A 145 3.73 -10.39 -4.59
CA ASP A 145 4.04 -9.66 -5.83
C ASP A 145 5.53 -9.28 -5.89
N ILE A 146 6.12 -8.83 -4.78
CA ILE A 146 7.58 -8.60 -4.67
C ILE A 146 8.36 -9.88 -4.92
N SER A 147 7.95 -11.01 -4.35
CA SER A 147 8.59 -12.30 -4.61
C SER A 147 8.53 -12.71 -6.09
N LEU A 148 7.43 -12.40 -6.79
CA LEU A 148 7.30 -12.64 -8.23
C LEU A 148 8.22 -11.70 -9.03
N LEU A 149 8.32 -10.44 -8.64
CA LEU A 149 9.21 -9.46 -9.28
C LEU A 149 10.68 -9.87 -9.14
N HIS A 150 11.13 -10.33 -7.97
CA HIS A 150 12.49 -10.88 -7.80
C HIS A 150 12.76 -12.09 -8.70
N LYS A 151 11.77 -12.98 -8.88
CA LYS A 151 11.90 -14.11 -9.81
C LYS A 151 12.00 -13.64 -11.25
N ALA A 152 11.19 -12.66 -11.64
CA ALA A 152 11.22 -12.07 -12.98
C ALA A 152 12.54 -11.34 -13.26
N ALA A 153 13.09 -10.63 -12.28
CA ALA A 153 14.37 -9.92 -12.37
C ALA A 153 15.55 -10.86 -12.71
N LYS A 154 15.48 -12.12 -12.27
CA LYS A 154 16.50 -13.15 -12.60
C LYS A 154 16.48 -13.55 -14.07
N LEU A 155 15.35 -13.36 -14.77
CA LEU A 155 15.16 -13.71 -16.17
C LEU A 155 15.54 -12.57 -17.12
N VAL A 156 15.84 -11.38 -16.60
CA VAL A 156 16.29 -10.23 -17.42
C VAL A 156 17.70 -10.52 -17.96
N PRO A 157 17.91 -10.47 -19.28
CA PRO A 157 19.21 -10.77 -19.89
C PRO A 157 20.28 -9.75 -19.47
N PRO A 158 21.57 -10.15 -19.39
CA PRO A 158 22.69 -9.20 -19.35
C PRO A 158 22.71 -8.28 -20.57
N GLY A 159 23.27 -7.09 -20.45
CA GLY A 159 23.31 -6.10 -21.56
C GLY A 159 22.03 -5.28 -21.70
N THR A 160 21.14 -5.33 -20.70
CA THR A 160 19.90 -4.56 -20.65
C THR A 160 19.91 -3.59 -19.47
N ILE A 161 18.75 -3.17 -19.02
CA ILE A 161 18.58 -2.30 -17.85
C ILE A 161 19.28 -2.83 -16.58
N LYS A 162 19.54 -4.14 -16.53
CA LYS A 162 20.22 -4.81 -15.41
C LYS A 162 21.69 -4.33 -15.20
N ASP A 163 22.34 -3.87 -16.26
CA ASP A 163 23.71 -3.36 -16.18
C ASP A 163 23.74 -1.88 -15.72
N MET A 164 22.60 -1.20 -15.76
CA MET A 164 22.45 0.19 -15.34
C MET A 164 21.90 0.31 -13.93
N VAL A 165 21.07 -0.65 -13.49
CA VAL A 165 20.36 -0.63 -12.21
C VAL A 165 20.32 -2.02 -11.60
N ASP A 166 20.69 -2.12 -10.32
CA ASP A 166 20.44 -3.35 -9.56
C ASP A 166 18.93 -3.45 -9.21
N ILE A 167 18.20 -4.19 -10.07
CA ILE A 167 16.75 -4.38 -9.93
C ILE A 167 16.43 -5.02 -8.57
N ASN A 168 17.27 -5.91 -8.06
CA ASN A 168 17.01 -6.54 -6.75
C ASN A 168 17.12 -5.53 -5.62
N MET A 169 18.11 -4.65 -5.66
CA MET A 169 18.25 -3.56 -4.68
C MET A 169 17.02 -2.64 -4.68
N VAL A 170 16.50 -2.27 -5.86
CA VAL A 170 15.27 -1.46 -5.96
C VAL A 170 14.06 -2.20 -5.38
N LEU A 171 13.94 -3.50 -5.62
CA LEU A 171 12.83 -4.30 -5.08
C LEU A 171 12.94 -4.51 -3.56
N ASP A 172 14.14 -4.67 -3.03
CA ASP A 172 14.40 -4.77 -1.60
C ASP A 172 14.09 -3.45 -0.89
N GLU A 173 14.48 -2.31 -1.48
CA GLU A 173 14.13 -0.98 -0.97
C GLU A 173 12.62 -0.74 -1.01
N LEU A 174 11.97 -1.05 -2.14
CA LEU A 174 10.50 -1.00 -2.27
C LEU A 174 9.84 -1.82 -1.14
N TRP A 175 10.32 -3.02 -0.87
CA TRP A 175 9.78 -3.88 0.17
C TRP A 175 9.98 -3.28 1.56
N THR A 176 11.17 -2.76 1.84
CA THR A 176 11.50 -2.11 3.12
C THR A 176 10.60 -0.91 3.39
N VAL A 177 10.49 0.02 2.43
CA VAL A 177 9.61 1.19 2.54
C VAL A 177 8.15 0.78 2.71
N THR A 178 7.71 -0.22 1.94
CA THR A 178 6.33 -0.73 2.03
C THR A 178 6.03 -1.33 3.41
N GLN A 179 6.97 -2.08 4.00
CA GLN A 179 6.79 -2.63 5.35
C GLN A 179 6.72 -1.53 6.42
N GLN A 180 7.51 -0.47 6.28
CA GLN A 180 7.45 0.69 7.18
C GLN A 180 6.11 1.39 7.09
N GLU A 181 5.59 1.64 5.88
CA GLU A 181 4.28 2.25 5.67
C GLU A 181 3.11 1.39 6.17
N MET A 182 3.29 0.07 6.19
CA MET A 182 2.29 -0.86 6.74
C MET A 182 2.32 -0.94 8.27
N ASN A 183 3.26 -0.30 8.94
CA ASN A 183 3.34 -0.28 10.40
C ASN A 183 2.93 1.09 10.95
N PHE A 184 1.66 1.25 11.29
CA PHE A 184 1.14 2.52 11.78
C PHE A 184 1.70 2.95 13.16
N LEU A 185 2.35 2.06 13.89
CA LEU A 185 3.09 2.46 15.11
C LEU A 185 4.33 3.29 14.78
N LEU A 186 4.96 3.07 13.60
CA LEU A 186 6.06 3.92 13.14
C LEU A 186 5.53 5.30 12.71
N GLU A 187 4.39 5.34 12.01
CA GLU A 187 3.73 6.61 11.64
C GLU A 187 3.35 7.41 12.91
N ALA A 188 2.75 6.74 13.89
CA ALA A 188 2.40 7.34 15.17
C ALA A 188 3.63 7.91 15.91
N ALA A 189 4.74 7.16 15.96
CA ALA A 189 5.99 7.61 16.59
C ALA A 189 6.57 8.84 15.85
N SER A 190 6.50 8.85 14.51
CA SER A 190 6.94 9.99 13.72
C SER A 190 6.06 11.23 13.95
N MET A 191 4.74 11.05 14.12
CA MET A 191 3.83 12.16 14.47
C MET A 191 4.15 12.74 15.84
N GLU A 192 4.40 11.89 16.85
CA GLU A 192 4.79 12.32 18.21
C GLU A 192 6.13 13.09 18.20
N GLU A 193 7.13 12.55 17.49
CA GLU A 193 8.43 13.20 17.35
C GLU A 193 8.32 14.56 16.62
N PHE A 194 7.54 14.61 15.54
CA PHE A 194 7.31 15.84 14.79
C PHE A 194 6.60 16.89 15.67
N ALA A 195 5.57 16.51 16.40
CA ALA A 195 4.86 17.38 17.32
C ALA A 195 5.81 17.93 18.40
N GLN A 196 6.64 17.06 18.99
CA GLN A 196 7.59 17.45 20.02
C GLN A 196 8.64 18.43 19.49
N ARG A 197 9.19 18.20 18.29
CA ARG A 197 10.21 19.06 17.70
C ARG A 197 9.69 20.44 17.25
N ASN A 198 8.39 20.57 17.07
CA ASN A 198 7.74 21.80 16.56
C ASN A 198 6.84 22.49 17.60
N GLN A 199 6.97 22.19 18.87
CA GLN A 199 6.13 22.77 19.95
C GLN A 199 6.19 24.31 20.00
N ASP A 200 7.36 24.89 19.67
CA ASP A 200 7.59 26.32 19.72
C ASP A 200 7.27 27.03 18.39
N VAL A 201 6.80 26.30 17.38
CA VAL A 201 6.50 26.85 16.04
C VAL A 201 5.03 27.19 15.94
N ALA A 202 4.67 28.45 16.13
CA ALA A 202 3.28 28.92 16.26
C ALA A 202 2.36 28.64 15.05
N PHE A 203 2.90 28.42 13.85
CA PHE A 203 2.14 28.12 12.64
C PHE A 203 2.13 26.65 12.25
N VAL A 204 2.67 25.76 13.10
CA VAL A 204 2.63 24.31 12.90
C VAL A 204 1.64 23.68 13.86
N THR A 205 0.70 22.93 13.31
CA THR A 205 -0.27 22.13 14.08
C THR A 205 -0.21 20.69 13.58
N THR A 206 -0.21 19.74 14.52
CA THR A 206 -0.29 18.31 14.23
C THR A 206 -1.63 17.76 14.70
N PRO A 207 -2.19 16.74 14.03
CA PRO A 207 -3.34 16.03 14.59
C PRO A 207 -2.98 15.44 15.95
N ARG A 208 -3.96 15.45 16.86
CA ARG A 208 -3.80 14.76 18.16
C ARG A 208 -3.81 13.25 17.93
N LEU A 209 -2.77 12.58 18.35
CA LEU A 209 -2.69 11.11 18.29
C LEU A 209 -3.39 10.48 19.53
N TYR A 210 -4.24 9.49 19.28
CA TYR A 210 -4.86 8.65 20.32
C TYR A 210 -4.10 7.33 20.40
N ARG A 211 -2.98 7.36 21.13
CA ARG A 211 -2.02 6.25 21.20
C ARG A 211 -2.63 4.96 21.73
N GLU A 212 -3.56 5.07 22.67
CA GLU A 212 -4.29 3.94 23.29
C GLU A 212 -5.14 3.15 22.31
N TYR A 213 -5.59 3.79 21.20
CA TYR A 213 -6.37 3.16 20.14
C TYR A 213 -5.55 2.90 18.87
N THR A 214 -4.24 3.18 18.90
CA THR A 214 -3.37 3.01 17.75
C THR A 214 -2.60 1.69 17.84
N THR A 215 -2.64 0.91 16.75
CA THR A 215 -1.98 -0.40 16.58
C THR A 215 -1.15 -0.43 15.31
N ASN A 216 -0.55 -1.58 14.99
CA ASN A 216 0.13 -1.75 13.68
C ASN A 216 -0.80 -1.55 12.47
N HIS A 217 -2.11 -1.77 12.63
CA HIS A 217 -3.08 -1.80 11.52
C HIS A 217 -4.18 -0.75 11.61
N VAL A 218 -4.27 -0.03 12.71
CA VAL A 218 -5.26 1.01 12.96
C VAL A 218 -4.54 2.21 13.58
N LEU A 219 -4.74 3.40 13.01
CA LEU A 219 -4.22 4.67 13.55
C LEU A 219 -5.40 5.61 13.80
N VAL A 220 -5.47 6.17 15.01
CA VAL A 220 -6.54 7.08 15.45
C VAL A 220 -5.94 8.45 15.78
N MET A 221 -6.44 9.50 15.11
CA MET A 221 -5.95 10.87 15.30
C MET A 221 -7.08 11.90 15.18
#